data_655b9a8f2d3952797c7c037e97424288
#
_entry.id   655b9a8f2d3952797c7c037e97424288
#
_cell.length_a   1.000
_cell.length_b   1.000
_cell.length_c   1.000
_cell.angle_alpha   90.00
_cell.angle_beta   90.00
_cell.angle_gamma   90.00
#
_symmetry.space_group_name_H-M   'P 1'
#
loop_
_entity.id
_entity.type
_entity.pdbx_description
1 polymer ?
#
loop_
_entity_poly.entity_id
_entity_poly.type
_entity_poly.pdbx_seq_one_letter_code
_entity_poly.pdbx_strand_id
1 'polypeptide(L)'
;MSTGQILLLGALAGVTIFIGLPMGRVQGISQDVKAFLSATATGILLFILWDVLVEAIEPVEDALNAKDWSRFSWLSALAFAGFALGLLSLVYYDSWMKARRRKAFLGPGAASATELERSHFVGLSPARWLALFIATGIGLHNFSEGLAIGQAAATDKISLAYVLVIGFGLHNATEGFGIVAPLSGDAEKPSWRFLALLGVIGGAPTFFGTVVGQAWTSTAVSVLFLTLAAGSILYVVMELLNVCRLFTSKTVTAWGLILGLTLGFATDFELVAAGV
;
A
#
# COMPACT_ATOMS: atom_id res chain seq x y z
N MET A 1 10.85 0.48 -21.92
CA MET A 1 10.57 1.92 -21.62
C MET A 1 11.86 2.69 -21.34
N SER A 2 11.88 4.04 -21.49
CA SER A 2 13.02 4.85 -21.01
C SER A 2 12.98 5.00 -19.49
N THR A 3 14.16 5.19 -18.87
CA THR A 3 14.26 5.44 -17.41
C THR A 3 13.36 6.60 -16.96
N GLY A 4 13.29 7.68 -17.75
CA GLY A 4 12.43 8.81 -17.41
C GLY A 4 10.93 8.47 -17.40
N GLN A 5 10.47 7.61 -18.32
CA GLN A 5 9.08 7.11 -18.32
C GLN A 5 8.79 6.24 -17.10
N ILE A 6 9.71 5.34 -16.73
CA ILE A 6 9.58 4.48 -15.56
C ILE A 6 9.46 5.32 -14.29
N LEU A 7 10.33 6.32 -14.13
CA LEU A 7 10.28 7.23 -12.98
C LEU A 7 9.00 8.06 -12.94
N LEU A 8 8.49 8.47 -14.10
CA LEU A 8 7.20 9.18 -14.19
C LEU A 8 6.04 8.29 -13.72
N LEU A 9 6.04 7.00 -14.08
CA LEU A 9 5.03 6.06 -13.63
C LEU A 9 5.00 5.94 -12.10
N GLY A 10 6.17 5.75 -11.47
CA GLY A 10 6.27 5.71 -10.01
C GLY A 10 5.86 7.02 -9.32
N ALA A 11 6.20 8.17 -9.92
CA ALA A 11 5.78 9.47 -9.42
C ALA A 11 4.25 9.65 -9.52
N LEU A 12 3.65 9.25 -10.64
CA LEU A 12 2.19 9.32 -10.84
C LEU A 12 1.45 8.45 -9.83
N ALA A 13 1.88 7.20 -9.63
CA ALA A 13 1.26 6.31 -8.63
C ALA A 13 1.37 6.90 -7.21
N GLY A 14 2.53 7.40 -6.81
CA GLY A 14 2.74 7.94 -5.45
C GLY A 14 2.00 9.27 -5.20
N VAL A 15 1.88 10.13 -6.21
CA VAL A 15 1.24 11.45 -6.02
C VAL A 15 -0.28 11.35 -5.82
N THR A 16 -0.92 10.27 -6.26
CA THR A 16 -2.37 10.10 -6.11
C THR A 16 -2.84 10.06 -4.66
N ILE A 17 -1.96 9.73 -3.70
CA ILE A 17 -2.27 9.78 -2.26
C ILE A 17 -2.76 11.16 -1.82
N PHE A 18 -2.28 12.23 -2.50
CA PHE A 18 -2.68 13.61 -2.22
C PHE A 18 -4.15 13.89 -2.54
N ILE A 19 -4.81 13.03 -3.36
CA ILE A 19 -6.25 13.15 -3.68
C ILE A 19 -7.09 12.88 -2.43
N GLY A 20 -6.66 11.92 -1.58
CA GLY A 20 -7.39 11.53 -0.38
C GLY A 20 -7.18 12.45 0.81
N LEU A 21 -6.00 13.08 0.94
CA LEU A 21 -5.62 13.85 2.12
C LEU A 21 -6.53 15.04 2.44
N PRO A 22 -7.08 15.80 1.46
CA PRO A 22 -8.02 16.91 1.75
C PRO A 22 -9.25 16.48 2.54
N MET A 23 -9.61 15.20 2.50
CA MET A 23 -10.74 14.66 3.26
C MET A 23 -10.58 14.81 4.77
N GLY A 24 -9.33 14.93 5.29
CA GLY A 24 -9.07 15.26 6.69
C GLY A 24 -9.61 16.63 7.13
N ARG A 25 -10.01 17.48 6.18
CA ARG A 25 -10.62 18.80 6.43
C ARG A 25 -12.12 18.83 6.14
N VAL A 26 -12.68 17.78 5.51
CA VAL A 26 -14.10 17.65 5.18
C VAL A 26 -14.85 17.03 6.36
N GLN A 27 -15.94 17.64 6.77
CA GLN A 27 -16.82 17.13 7.83
C GLN A 27 -18.08 16.52 7.19
N GLY A 28 -18.65 15.48 7.78
CA GLY A 28 -19.96 14.96 7.44
C GLY A 28 -20.02 13.85 6.40
N ILE A 29 -18.90 13.22 5.99
CA ILE A 29 -18.97 12.03 5.14
C ILE A 29 -19.51 10.85 5.96
N SER A 30 -20.54 10.18 5.43
CA SER A 30 -21.12 9.01 6.09
C SER A 30 -20.11 7.86 6.21
N GLN A 31 -20.24 7.05 7.26
CA GLN A 31 -19.39 5.87 7.47
C GLN A 31 -19.56 4.84 6.36
N ASP A 32 -20.78 4.70 5.82
CA ASP A 32 -21.06 3.78 4.71
C ASP A 32 -20.31 4.16 3.44
N VAL A 33 -20.21 5.46 3.12
CA VAL A 33 -19.44 5.93 1.95
C VAL A 33 -17.95 5.64 2.15
N LYS A 34 -17.40 5.92 3.33
CA LYS A 34 -15.99 5.62 3.64
C LYS A 34 -15.71 4.12 3.53
N ALA A 35 -16.59 3.29 4.08
CA ALA A 35 -16.45 1.85 4.06
C ALA A 35 -16.61 1.28 2.64
N PHE A 36 -17.53 1.82 1.83
CA PHE A 36 -17.69 1.44 0.43
C PHE A 36 -16.44 1.75 -0.40
N LEU A 37 -15.86 2.95 -0.24
CA LEU A 37 -14.61 3.32 -0.91
C LEU A 37 -13.44 2.44 -0.47
N SER A 38 -13.32 2.15 0.83
CA SER A 38 -12.30 1.22 1.35
C SER A 38 -12.48 -0.20 0.81
N ALA A 39 -13.72 -0.67 0.70
CA ALA A 39 -14.01 -1.98 0.12
C ALA A 39 -13.70 -2.02 -1.40
N THR A 40 -13.96 -0.93 -2.12
CA THR A 40 -13.61 -0.80 -3.54
C THR A 40 -12.09 -0.84 -3.72
N ALA A 41 -11.35 -0.10 -2.91
CA ALA A 41 -9.88 -0.15 -2.90
C ALA A 41 -9.37 -1.57 -2.59
N THR A 42 -9.99 -2.25 -1.62
CA THR A 42 -9.65 -3.65 -1.31
C THR A 42 -9.89 -4.58 -2.50
N GLY A 43 -10.97 -4.38 -3.24
CA GLY A 43 -11.24 -5.15 -4.47
C GLY A 43 -10.18 -4.94 -5.55
N ILE A 44 -9.75 -3.70 -5.78
CA ILE A 44 -8.64 -3.37 -6.69
C ILE A 44 -7.35 -4.07 -6.23
N LEU A 45 -7.02 -3.98 -4.93
CA LEU A 45 -5.82 -4.63 -4.39
C LEU A 45 -5.86 -6.16 -4.47
N LEU A 46 -7.02 -6.79 -4.32
CA LEU A 46 -7.16 -8.23 -4.50
C LEU A 46 -6.86 -8.65 -5.95
N PHE A 47 -7.30 -7.86 -6.92
CA PHE A 47 -6.95 -8.07 -8.33
C PHE A 47 -5.43 -7.92 -8.54
N ILE A 48 -4.82 -6.83 -8.05
CA ILE A 48 -3.39 -6.57 -8.19
C ILE A 48 -2.56 -7.66 -7.47
N LEU A 49 -2.99 -8.10 -6.29
CA LEU A 49 -2.33 -9.20 -5.57
C LEU A 49 -2.26 -10.47 -6.43
N TRP A 50 -3.37 -10.82 -7.09
CA TRP A 50 -3.41 -11.98 -7.97
C TRP A 50 -2.49 -11.79 -9.17
N ASP A 51 -2.55 -10.64 -9.84
CA ASP A 51 -1.77 -10.32 -11.03
C ASP A 51 -0.25 -10.31 -10.74
N VAL A 52 0.17 -9.65 -9.67
CA VAL A 52 1.57 -9.64 -9.21
C VAL A 52 2.07 -11.03 -8.82
N LEU A 53 1.21 -11.87 -8.20
CA LEU A 53 1.60 -13.24 -7.84
C LEU A 53 1.76 -14.12 -9.07
N VAL A 54 0.88 -14.03 -10.06
CA VAL A 54 1.00 -14.78 -11.33
C VAL A 54 2.34 -14.45 -11.98
N GLU A 55 2.66 -13.17 -12.14
CA GLU A 55 3.91 -12.72 -12.73
C GLU A 55 5.16 -13.16 -11.93
N ALA A 56 5.08 -13.09 -10.59
CA ALA A 56 6.18 -13.47 -9.71
C ALA A 56 6.48 -14.97 -9.72
N ILE A 57 5.46 -15.82 -9.96
CA ILE A 57 5.57 -17.29 -9.93
C ILE A 57 5.90 -17.87 -11.31
N GLU A 58 5.64 -17.17 -12.41
CA GLU A 58 5.96 -17.61 -13.76
C GLU A 58 7.40 -18.19 -13.88
N PRO A 59 8.49 -17.52 -13.42
CA PRO A 59 9.85 -18.07 -13.50
C PRO A 59 10.08 -19.32 -12.65
N VAL A 60 9.28 -19.53 -11.61
CA VAL A 60 9.31 -20.72 -10.74
C VAL A 60 8.70 -21.90 -11.49
N GLU A 61 7.54 -21.68 -12.14
CA GLU A 61 6.87 -22.67 -12.96
C GLU A 61 7.71 -23.07 -14.19
N ASP A 62 8.37 -22.11 -14.83
CA ASP A 62 9.30 -22.37 -15.93
C ASP A 62 10.46 -23.29 -15.51
N ALA A 63 11.05 -23.05 -14.34
CA ALA A 63 12.10 -23.92 -13.80
C ALA A 63 11.57 -25.33 -13.49
N LEU A 64 10.33 -25.45 -12.99
CA LEU A 64 9.69 -26.74 -12.74
C LEU A 64 9.42 -27.51 -14.05
N ASN A 65 8.87 -26.82 -15.06
CA ASN A 65 8.58 -27.37 -16.37
C ASN A 65 9.85 -27.84 -17.09
N ALA A 66 10.94 -27.10 -16.95
CA ALA A 66 12.27 -27.47 -17.43
C ALA A 66 12.95 -28.59 -16.60
N LYS A 67 12.33 -29.04 -15.51
CA LYS A 67 12.90 -30.03 -14.55
C LYS A 67 14.23 -29.59 -13.96
N ASP A 68 14.49 -28.29 -13.90
CA ASP A 68 15.64 -27.70 -13.20
C ASP A 68 15.32 -27.55 -11.70
N TRP A 69 15.49 -28.64 -10.97
CA TRP A 69 15.15 -28.72 -9.54
C TRP A 69 15.96 -27.77 -8.68
N SER A 70 17.20 -27.45 -9.10
CA SER A 70 18.03 -26.49 -8.37
C SER A 70 17.48 -25.08 -8.47
N ARG A 71 17.16 -24.62 -9.70
CA ARG A 71 16.56 -23.32 -9.96
C ARG A 71 15.16 -23.21 -9.36
N PHE A 72 14.35 -24.27 -9.50
CA PHE A 72 13.01 -24.35 -8.90
C PHE A 72 13.05 -24.16 -7.39
N SER A 73 13.87 -24.94 -6.66
CA SER A 73 13.94 -24.87 -5.20
C SER A 73 14.47 -23.53 -4.71
N TRP A 74 15.48 -22.97 -5.39
CA TRP A 74 16.01 -21.65 -5.05
C TRP A 74 15.00 -20.53 -5.27
N LEU A 75 14.35 -20.46 -6.44
CA LEU A 75 13.35 -19.42 -6.74
C LEU A 75 12.11 -19.57 -5.85
N SER A 76 11.67 -20.80 -5.56
CA SER A 76 10.57 -21.05 -4.61
C SER A 76 10.90 -20.53 -3.20
N ALA A 77 12.12 -20.82 -2.71
CA ALA A 77 12.55 -20.31 -1.40
C ALA A 77 12.63 -18.79 -1.37
N LEU A 78 13.10 -18.17 -2.45
CA LEU A 78 13.18 -16.73 -2.61
C LEU A 78 11.79 -16.09 -2.67
N ALA A 79 10.85 -16.68 -3.42
CA ALA A 79 9.46 -16.23 -3.50
C ALA A 79 8.78 -16.28 -2.13
N PHE A 80 8.92 -17.40 -1.41
CA PHE A 80 8.39 -17.53 -0.06
C PHE A 80 9.01 -16.51 0.91
N ALA A 81 10.33 -16.32 0.86
CA ALA A 81 11.02 -15.37 1.72
C ALA A 81 10.58 -13.92 1.44
N GLY A 82 10.46 -13.53 0.16
CA GLY A 82 9.99 -12.21 -0.25
C GLY A 82 8.56 -11.95 0.23
N PHE A 83 7.65 -12.90 -0.02
CA PHE A 83 6.25 -12.79 0.41
C PHE A 83 6.11 -12.72 1.93
N ALA A 84 6.83 -13.60 2.66
CA ALA A 84 6.81 -13.59 4.12
C ALA A 84 7.41 -12.29 4.69
N LEU A 85 8.50 -11.78 4.10
CA LEU A 85 9.11 -10.53 4.52
C LEU A 85 8.16 -9.34 4.28
N GLY A 86 7.53 -9.25 3.11
CA GLY A 86 6.55 -8.21 2.78
C GLY A 86 5.38 -8.18 3.78
N LEU A 87 4.77 -9.34 4.03
CA LEU A 87 3.64 -9.46 4.94
C LEU A 87 4.05 -9.24 6.40
N LEU A 88 5.04 -9.98 6.88
CA LEU A 88 5.37 -10.01 8.31
C LEU A 88 6.05 -8.74 8.79
N SER A 89 6.83 -8.04 7.93
CA SER A 89 7.45 -6.76 8.31
C SER A 89 6.39 -5.74 8.72
N LEU A 90 5.29 -5.65 7.97
CA LEU A 90 4.19 -4.74 8.25
C LEU A 90 3.34 -5.20 9.45
N VAL A 91 3.09 -6.51 9.59
CA VAL A 91 2.40 -7.07 10.76
C VAL A 91 3.17 -6.78 12.04
N TYR A 92 4.50 -6.98 12.04
CA TYR A 92 5.33 -6.68 13.21
C TYR A 92 5.44 -5.19 13.46
N TYR A 93 5.54 -4.36 12.42
CA TYR A 93 5.51 -2.90 12.55
C TYR A 93 4.21 -2.44 13.22
N ASP A 94 3.05 -2.91 12.74
CA ASP A 94 1.75 -2.58 13.31
C ASP A 94 1.62 -3.03 14.78
N SER A 95 2.04 -4.27 15.06
CA SER A 95 2.03 -4.83 16.41
C SER A 95 2.92 -4.03 17.37
N TRP A 96 4.11 -3.65 16.92
CA TRP A 96 5.02 -2.80 17.68
C TRP A 96 4.42 -1.41 17.94
N MET A 97 3.79 -0.83 16.95
CA MET A 97 3.11 0.46 17.04
C MET A 97 1.95 0.40 18.04
N LYS A 98 1.08 -0.63 17.96
CA LYS A 98 -0.03 -0.87 18.89
C LYS A 98 0.47 -1.08 20.32
N ALA A 99 1.56 -1.81 20.52
CA ALA A 99 2.16 -2.04 21.83
C ALA A 99 2.70 -0.75 22.46
N ARG A 100 3.33 0.13 21.68
CA ARG A 100 3.78 1.45 22.16
C ARG A 100 2.61 2.35 22.55
N ARG A 101 1.53 2.36 21.76
CA ARG A 101 0.30 3.10 22.09
C ARG A 101 -0.32 2.60 23.39
N ARG A 102 -0.39 1.27 23.58
CA ARG A 102 -0.95 0.67 24.79
C ARG A 102 -0.15 1.03 26.04
N LYS A 103 1.19 1.07 25.95
CA LYS A 103 2.06 1.52 27.05
C LYS A 103 1.85 3.00 27.39
N ALA A 104 1.63 3.85 26.38
CA ALA A 104 1.35 5.27 26.60
C ALA A 104 -0.02 5.51 27.27
N PHE A 105 -1.03 4.64 27.05
CA PHE A 105 -2.36 4.73 27.65
C PHE A 105 -2.50 3.98 28.98
N LEU A 106 -1.61 3.03 29.29
CA LEU A 106 -1.70 2.16 30.49
C LEU A 106 -0.62 2.48 31.55
N GLY A 107 0.13 3.56 31.40
CA GLY A 107 1.06 4.01 32.42
C GLY A 107 0.32 4.42 33.72
N PRO A 108 0.90 4.16 34.90
CA PRO A 108 0.27 4.52 36.17
C PRO A 108 0.17 6.04 36.32
N GLY A 109 -1.08 6.56 36.21
CA GLY A 109 -1.44 7.94 36.53
C GLY A 109 -1.27 8.95 35.38
N ALA A 110 -1.84 10.14 35.59
CA ALA A 110 -1.83 11.29 34.68
C ALA A 110 -0.41 11.81 34.30
N ALA A 111 0.64 11.28 34.93
CA ALA A 111 2.03 11.60 34.61
C ALA A 111 2.47 11.15 33.21
N SER A 112 1.85 10.08 32.65
CA SER A 112 2.22 9.58 31.33
C SER A 112 1.71 10.45 30.18
N ALA A 113 0.63 11.20 30.36
CA ALA A 113 0.17 12.19 29.39
C ALA A 113 1.16 13.37 29.30
N THR A 114 1.71 13.79 30.45
CA THR A 114 2.69 14.87 30.53
C THR A 114 4.08 14.46 30.03
N GLU A 115 4.44 13.17 30.10
CA GLU A 115 5.68 12.66 29.50
C GLU A 115 5.58 12.49 27.98
N LEU A 116 4.42 12.18 27.42
CA LEU A 116 4.18 12.21 25.98
C LEU A 116 4.25 13.64 25.42
N GLU A 117 3.81 14.64 26.20
CA GLU A 117 3.97 16.06 25.87
C GLU A 117 5.43 16.53 25.90
N ARG A 118 6.32 15.82 26.63
CA ARG A 118 7.76 16.12 26.71
C ARG A 118 8.63 15.34 25.71
N SER A 119 8.06 14.40 24.95
CA SER A 119 8.83 13.76 23.88
C SER A 119 9.09 14.75 22.75
N HIS A 120 10.23 14.66 22.07
CA HIS A 120 10.84 15.63 21.16
C HIS A 120 9.98 16.14 19.96
N PHE A 121 8.70 15.84 19.93
CA PHE A 121 7.72 16.38 19.00
C PHE A 121 6.68 17.21 19.79
N VAL A 122 7.16 18.14 20.56
CA VAL A 122 6.37 19.11 21.33
C VAL A 122 5.39 19.82 20.40
N GLY A 123 4.08 19.54 20.57
CA GLY A 123 3.02 20.29 19.89
C GLY A 123 2.09 19.52 18.97
N LEU A 124 2.26 18.19 18.80
CA LEU A 124 1.33 17.37 18.01
C LEU A 124 0.29 16.68 18.90
N SER A 125 -1.00 16.81 18.53
CA SER A 125 -2.07 16.06 19.20
C SER A 125 -1.90 14.53 18.99
N PRO A 126 -2.47 13.68 19.88
CA PRO A 126 -2.47 12.23 19.70
C PRO A 126 -3.01 11.78 18.33
N ALA A 127 -3.99 12.50 17.79
CA ALA A 127 -4.55 12.25 16.46
C ALA A 127 -3.52 12.52 15.33
N ARG A 128 -2.77 13.60 15.43
CA ARG A 128 -1.70 13.95 14.47
C ARG A 128 -0.55 12.95 14.51
N TRP A 129 -0.17 12.51 15.70
CA TRP A 129 0.80 11.45 15.88
C TRP A 129 0.36 10.15 15.20
N LEU A 130 -0.90 9.78 15.42
CA LEU A 130 -1.45 8.57 14.81
C LEU A 130 -1.44 8.67 13.28
N ALA A 131 -1.81 9.83 12.73
CA ALA A 131 -1.77 10.06 11.28
C ALA A 131 -0.35 9.90 10.71
N LEU A 132 0.69 10.40 11.41
CA LEU A 132 2.10 10.20 11.02
C LEU A 132 2.50 8.73 11.02
N PHE A 133 2.11 7.96 12.05
CA PHE A 133 2.41 6.53 12.11
C PHE A 133 1.72 5.75 11.00
N ILE A 134 0.45 6.07 10.70
CA ILE A 134 -0.28 5.46 9.60
C ILE A 134 0.40 5.80 8.27
N ALA A 135 0.74 7.07 8.04
CA ALA A 135 1.46 7.50 6.84
C ALA A 135 2.80 6.77 6.66
N THR A 136 3.54 6.53 7.77
CA THR A 136 4.79 5.78 7.72
C THR A 136 4.57 4.32 7.35
N GLY A 137 3.56 3.65 7.93
CA GLY A 137 3.21 2.27 7.58
C GLY A 137 2.80 2.13 6.12
N ILE A 138 1.97 3.06 5.65
CA ILE A 138 1.56 3.18 4.24
C ILE A 138 2.78 3.40 3.34
N GLY A 139 3.69 4.31 3.70
CA GLY A 139 4.91 4.52 2.93
C GLY A 139 5.80 3.29 2.81
N LEU A 140 5.86 2.44 3.86
CA LEU A 140 6.65 1.21 3.80
C LEU A 140 6.12 0.21 2.75
N HIS A 141 4.80 0.02 2.67
CA HIS A 141 4.26 -0.87 1.64
C HIS A 141 4.24 -0.22 0.25
N ASN A 142 4.01 1.08 0.15
CA ASN A 142 4.11 1.84 -1.10
C ASN A 142 5.52 1.80 -1.71
N PHE A 143 6.56 1.68 -0.88
CA PHE A 143 7.90 1.40 -1.39
C PHE A 143 7.96 0.05 -2.11
N SER A 144 7.32 -0.99 -1.57
CA SER A 144 7.26 -2.32 -2.20
C SER A 144 6.46 -2.30 -3.51
N GLU A 145 5.37 -1.53 -3.57
CA GLU A 145 4.61 -1.30 -4.80
C GLU A 145 5.47 -0.61 -5.87
N GLY A 146 6.24 0.40 -5.46
CA GLY A 146 7.21 1.04 -6.34
C GLY A 146 8.25 0.06 -6.89
N LEU A 147 8.76 -0.88 -6.07
CA LEU A 147 9.66 -1.93 -6.53
C LEU A 147 9.02 -2.75 -7.66
N ALA A 148 7.73 -3.13 -7.51
CA ALA A 148 7.00 -3.88 -8.52
C ALA A 148 6.84 -3.08 -9.82
N ILE A 149 6.44 -1.80 -9.76
CA ILE A 149 6.33 -0.92 -10.92
C ILE A 149 7.68 -0.82 -11.66
N GLY A 150 8.75 -0.53 -10.92
CA GLY A 150 10.10 -0.37 -11.50
C GLY A 150 10.59 -1.65 -12.15
N GLN A 151 10.35 -2.80 -11.52
CA GLN A 151 10.73 -4.11 -12.02
C GLN A 151 9.95 -4.48 -13.28
N ALA A 152 8.62 -4.37 -13.26
CA ALA A 152 7.77 -4.68 -14.41
C ALA A 152 8.15 -3.84 -15.63
N ALA A 153 8.30 -2.53 -15.46
CA ALA A 153 8.66 -1.61 -16.54
C ALA A 153 10.08 -1.84 -17.10
N ALA A 154 11.04 -2.25 -16.25
CA ALA A 154 12.42 -2.51 -16.65
C ALA A 154 12.64 -3.87 -17.31
N THR A 155 11.75 -4.84 -17.06
CA THR A 155 11.76 -6.18 -17.66
C THR A 155 10.82 -6.33 -18.86
N ASP A 156 10.39 -5.20 -19.45
CA ASP A 156 9.49 -5.13 -20.60
C ASP A 156 8.09 -5.75 -20.37
N LYS A 157 7.69 -5.93 -19.09
CA LYS A 157 6.31 -6.29 -18.71
C LYS A 157 5.43 -5.04 -18.66
N ILE A 158 5.24 -4.43 -19.83
CA ILE A 158 4.66 -3.07 -19.94
C ILE A 158 3.19 -3.04 -19.51
N SER A 159 2.41 -4.07 -19.89
CA SER A 159 1.02 -4.19 -19.45
C SER A 159 0.91 -4.23 -17.94
N LEU A 160 1.69 -5.09 -17.28
CA LEU A 160 1.75 -5.16 -15.82
C LEU A 160 2.14 -3.81 -15.21
N ALA A 161 3.15 -3.12 -15.76
CA ALA A 161 3.55 -1.81 -15.24
C ALA A 161 2.40 -0.79 -15.26
N TYR A 162 1.61 -0.75 -16.34
CA TYR A 162 0.43 0.13 -16.42
C TYR A 162 -0.69 -0.29 -15.48
N VAL A 163 -1.01 -1.59 -15.40
CA VAL A 163 -1.99 -2.13 -14.43
C VAL A 163 -1.62 -1.72 -13.02
N LEU A 164 -0.34 -1.89 -12.63
CA LEU A 164 0.16 -1.51 -11.32
C LEU A 164 0.01 -0.01 -11.06
N VAL A 165 0.40 0.85 -12.01
CA VAL A 165 0.30 2.31 -11.84
C VAL A 165 -1.14 2.78 -11.70
N ILE A 166 -2.04 2.26 -12.51
CA ILE A 166 -3.47 2.63 -12.45
C ILE A 166 -4.08 2.09 -11.15
N GLY A 167 -3.87 0.82 -10.83
CA GLY A 167 -4.42 0.19 -9.65
C GLY A 167 -3.88 0.77 -8.35
N PHE A 168 -2.56 0.93 -8.24
CA PHE A 168 -1.95 1.58 -7.07
C PHE A 168 -2.32 3.06 -6.99
N GLY A 169 -2.44 3.76 -8.13
CA GLY A 169 -2.90 5.14 -8.14
C GLY A 169 -4.31 5.31 -7.59
N LEU A 170 -5.24 4.43 -7.96
CA LEU A 170 -6.60 4.43 -7.43
C LEU A 170 -6.64 4.05 -5.94
N HIS A 171 -5.84 3.06 -5.56
CA HIS A 171 -5.72 2.61 -4.18
C HIS A 171 -5.09 3.68 -3.28
N ASN A 172 -3.96 4.27 -3.67
CA ASN A 172 -3.27 5.32 -2.91
C ASN A 172 -4.18 6.54 -2.66
N ALA A 173 -5.05 6.88 -3.63
CA ALA A 173 -6.05 7.92 -3.42
C ALA A 173 -6.99 7.60 -2.24
N THR A 174 -7.34 6.32 -2.04
CA THR A 174 -8.16 5.89 -0.89
C THR A 174 -7.36 5.79 0.41
N GLU A 175 -6.08 5.44 0.34
CA GLU A 175 -5.19 5.44 1.51
C GLU A 175 -4.99 6.83 2.11
N GLY A 176 -4.97 7.86 1.27
CA GLY A 176 -4.98 9.24 1.74
C GLY A 176 -6.12 9.50 2.73
N PHE A 177 -7.30 8.87 2.56
CA PHE A 177 -8.40 8.94 3.54
C PHE A 177 -8.05 8.22 4.84
N GLY A 178 -7.41 7.04 4.74
CA GLY A 178 -6.97 6.25 5.89
C GLY A 178 -5.98 7.01 6.76
N ILE A 179 -5.01 7.68 6.15
CA ILE A 179 -4.01 8.52 6.84
C ILE A 179 -4.69 9.62 7.68
N VAL A 180 -5.67 10.30 7.11
CA VAL A 180 -6.31 11.45 7.76
C VAL A 180 -7.52 11.10 8.63
N ALA A 181 -7.97 9.86 8.63
CA ALA A 181 -9.12 9.42 9.41
C ALA A 181 -9.03 9.77 10.90
N PRO A 182 -7.86 9.63 11.59
CA PRO A 182 -7.73 10.03 12.99
C PRO A 182 -7.96 11.52 13.23
N LEU A 183 -7.67 12.36 12.23
CA LEU A 183 -7.76 13.82 12.34
C LEU A 183 -9.20 14.33 12.36
N SER A 184 -10.18 13.48 12.01
CA SER A 184 -11.60 13.84 12.06
C SER A 184 -12.12 14.13 13.48
N GLY A 185 -11.41 13.65 14.51
CA GLY A 185 -11.70 13.90 15.93
C GLY A 185 -10.81 14.96 16.57
N ASP A 186 -9.90 15.57 15.83
CA ASP A 186 -9.00 16.60 16.36
C ASP A 186 -9.77 17.94 16.56
N ALA A 187 -9.42 18.69 17.60
CA ALA A 187 -10.05 19.96 17.91
C ALA A 187 -9.84 21.01 16.82
N GLU A 188 -8.70 20.95 16.14
CA GLU A 188 -8.33 21.85 15.07
C GLU A 188 -8.17 21.12 13.74
N LYS A 189 -8.65 21.74 12.64
CA LYS A 189 -8.42 21.22 11.30
C LYS A 189 -6.92 21.15 10.99
N PRO A 190 -6.43 20.05 10.38
CA PRO A 190 -5.03 19.93 10.02
C PRO A 190 -4.62 21.04 9.01
N SER A 191 -3.40 21.58 9.18
CA SER A 191 -2.86 22.53 8.20
C SER A 191 -2.53 21.83 6.87
N TRP A 192 -2.57 22.57 5.77
CA TRP A 192 -2.18 22.04 4.46
C TRP A 192 -0.71 21.56 4.42
N ARG A 193 0.17 22.22 5.18
CA ARG A 193 1.58 21.80 5.32
C ARG A 193 1.69 20.44 6.01
N PHE A 194 0.86 20.19 7.03
CA PHE A 194 0.84 18.90 7.71
C PHE A 194 0.28 17.78 6.80
N LEU A 195 -0.80 18.06 6.05
CA LEU A 195 -1.31 17.14 5.06
C LEU A 195 -0.29 16.85 3.96
N ALA A 196 0.42 17.86 3.47
CA ALA A 196 1.49 17.68 2.50
C ALA A 196 2.62 16.80 3.05
N LEU A 197 3.01 16.98 4.31
CA LEU A 197 4.00 16.12 4.97
C LEU A 197 3.54 14.65 5.01
N LEU A 198 2.29 14.42 5.40
CA LEU A 198 1.71 13.05 5.40
C LEU A 198 1.72 12.44 4.01
N GLY A 199 1.39 13.21 2.98
CA GLY A 199 1.42 12.77 1.59
C GLY A 199 2.84 12.44 1.09
N VAL A 200 3.82 13.22 1.48
CA VAL A 200 5.23 12.92 1.14
C VAL A 200 5.69 11.63 1.84
N ILE A 201 5.37 11.46 3.13
CA ILE A 201 5.75 10.25 3.88
C ILE A 201 5.07 9.01 3.29
N GLY A 202 3.77 9.09 2.95
CA GLY A 202 3.03 7.97 2.40
C GLY A 202 3.31 7.70 0.92
N GLY A 203 3.42 8.74 0.08
CA GLY A 203 3.47 8.61 -1.38
C GLY A 203 4.87 8.63 -2.00
N ALA A 204 5.83 9.40 -1.45
CA ALA A 204 7.17 9.45 -2.03
C ALA A 204 7.91 8.10 -2.06
N PRO A 205 7.71 7.18 -1.10
CA PRO A 205 8.31 5.86 -1.14
C PRO A 205 8.00 5.07 -2.41
N THR A 206 6.82 5.22 -3.03
CA THR A 206 6.52 4.60 -4.35
C THR A 206 7.52 5.03 -5.41
N PHE A 207 7.83 6.31 -5.50
CA PHE A 207 8.85 6.81 -6.43
C PHE A 207 10.23 6.21 -6.15
N PHE A 208 10.67 6.21 -4.89
CA PHE A 208 11.98 5.64 -4.53
C PHE A 208 12.03 4.13 -4.76
N GLY A 209 10.93 3.41 -4.48
CA GLY A 209 10.79 2.00 -4.81
C GLY A 209 10.95 1.77 -6.31
N THR A 210 10.33 2.60 -7.16
CA THR A 210 10.45 2.51 -8.62
C THR A 210 11.89 2.75 -9.08
N VAL A 211 12.60 3.72 -8.48
CA VAL A 211 14.04 3.94 -8.74
C VAL A 211 14.86 2.68 -8.45
N VAL A 212 14.62 2.05 -7.30
CA VAL A 212 15.33 0.84 -6.90
C VAL A 212 14.91 -0.36 -7.76
N GLY A 213 13.60 -0.52 -8.01
CA GLY A 213 13.03 -1.62 -8.78
C GLY A 213 13.57 -1.71 -10.20
N GLN A 214 13.78 -0.58 -10.88
CA GLN A 214 14.34 -0.57 -12.23
C GLN A 214 15.86 -0.83 -12.29
N ALA A 215 16.58 -0.70 -11.17
CA ALA A 215 18.04 -0.78 -11.17
C ALA A 215 18.58 -2.22 -11.31
N TRP A 216 17.77 -3.22 -10.96
CA TRP A 216 18.15 -4.64 -11.00
C TRP A 216 17.11 -5.46 -11.74
N THR A 217 17.50 -6.04 -12.89
CA THR A 217 16.60 -6.75 -13.82
C THR A 217 16.89 -8.26 -13.91
N SER A 218 17.42 -8.88 -12.84
CA SER A 218 17.60 -10.34 -12.82
C SER A 218 16.32 -11.06 -12.40
N THR A 219 16.09 -12.27 -12.91
CA THR A 219 14.95 -13.11 -12.54
C THR A 219 14.77 -13.25 -11.03
N ALA A 220 15.87 -13.48 -10.29
CA ALA A 220 15.83 -13.62 -8.84
C ALA A 220 15.36 -12.34 -8.14
N VAL A 221 15.83 -11.16 -8.60
CA VAL A 221 15.41 -9.87 -8.05
C VAL A 221 13.95 -9.59 -8.41
N SER A 222 13.51 -9.94 -9.62
CA SER A 222 12.11 -9.81 -10.03
C SER A 222 11.19 -10.62 -9.11
N VAL A 223 11.47 -11.91 -8.94
CA VAL A 223 10.72 -12.79 -8.02
C VAL A 223 10.68 -12.20 -6.61
N LEU A 224 11.83 -11.74 -6.09
CA LEU A 224 11.91 -11.16 -4.74
C LEU A 224 11.06 -9.90 -4.61
N PHE A 225 11.16 -8.95 -5.54
CA PHE A 225 10.50 -7.67 -5.43
C PHE A 225 8.98 -7.80 -5.63
N LEU A 226 8.54 -8.60 -6.60
CA LEU A 226 7.12 -8.84 -6.83
C LEU A 226 6.50 -9.60 -5.65
N THR A 227 7.15 -10.63 -5.12
CA THR A 227 6.61 -11.35 -3.95
C THR A 227 6.62 -10.51 -2.67
N LEU A 228 7.61 -9.64 -2.49
CA LEU A 228 7.63 -8.68 -1.39
C LEU A 228 6.47 -7.68 -1.50
N ALA A 229 6.20 -7.16 -2.70
CA ALA A 229 5.03 -6.33 -2.97
C ALA A 229 3.72 -7.08 -2.69
N ALA A 230 3.58 -8.32 -3.20
CA ALA A 230 2.41 -9.15 -2.96
C ALA A 230 2.14 -9.39 -1.45
N GLY A 231 3.19 -9.65 -0.68
CA GLY A 231 3.08 -9.79 0.78
C GLY A 231 2.61 -8.51 1.48
N SER A 232 3.12 -7.35 1.06
CA SER A 232 2.69 -6.05 1.60
C SER A 232 1.27 -5.69 1.21
N ILE A 233 0.86 -5.98 -0.04
CA ILE A 233 -0.52 -5.80 -0.51
C ILE A 233 -1.49 -6.66 0.32
N LEU A 234 -1.14 -7.92 0.60
CA LEU A 234 -1.98 -8.80 1.42
C LEU A 234 -2.19 -8.22 2.83
N TYR A 235 -1.15 -7.63 3.44
CA TYR A 235 -1.28 -6.93 4.73
C TYR A 235 -2.31 -5.81 4.64
N VAL A 236 -2.25 -4.96 3.60
CA VAL A 236 -3.19 -3.84 3.42
C VAL A 236 -4.61 -4.33 3.19
N VAL A 237 -4.80 -5.38 2.39
CA VAL A 237 -6.11 -6.04 2.20
C VAL A 237 -6.70 -6.47 3.56
N MET A 238 -5.89 -7.08 4.43
CA MET A 238 -6.34 -7.50 5.76
C MET A 238 -6.78 -6.29 6.62
N GLU A 239 -6.03 -5.20 6.61
CA GLU A 239 -6.35 -4.01 7.39
C GLU A 239 -7.60 -3.28 6.85
N LEU A 240 -7.75 -3.14 5.54
CA LEU A 240 -8.94 -2.52 4.94
C LEU A 240 -10.21 -3.36 5.19
N LEU A 241 -10.12 -4.69 5.13
CA LEU A 241 -11.24 -5.56 5.50
C LEU A 241 -11.62 -5.43 6.97
N ASN A 242 -10.65 -5.25 7.87
CA ASN A 242 -10.93 -4.98 9.29
C ASN A 242 -11.68 -3.66 9.45
N VAL A 243 -11.28 -2.60 8.74
CA VAL A 243 -11.98 -1.31 8.74
C VAL A 243 -13.42 -1.47 8.24
N CYS A 244 -13.64 -2.15 7.12
CA CYS A 244 -14.97 -2.39 6.58
C CYS A 244 -15.89 -3.12 7.58
N ARG A 245 -15.35 -4.10 8.31
CA ARG A 245 -16.12 -4.88 9.30
C ARG A 245 -16.60 -4.06 10.50
N LEU A 246 -15.88 -3.00 10.85
CA LEU A 246 -16.20 -2.15 12.00
C LEU A 246 -17.28 -1.10 11.70
N PHE A 247 -17.39 -0.65 10.45
CA PHE A 247 -18.14 0.55 10.12
C PHE A 247 -19.36 0.34 9.21
N THR A 248 -19.53 -0.85 8.60
CA THR A 248 -20.61 -1.06 7.65
C THR A 248 -21.16 -2.48 7.61
N SER A 249 -22.25 -2.67 6.85
CA SER A 249 -22.84 -3.98 6.61
C SER A 249 -22.00 -4.82 5.63
N LYS A 250 -22.10 -6.15 5.75
CA LYS A 250 -21.48 -7.09 4.80
C LYS A 250 -21.89 -6.83 3.34
N THR A 251 -23.12 -6.33 3.14
CA THR A 251 -23.67 -6.02 1.81
C THR A 251 -22.91 -4.88 1.16
N VAL A 252 -22.69 -3.77 1.88
CA VAL A 252 -21.92 -2.62 1.37
C VAL A 252 -20.49 -3.03 1.07
N THR A 253 -19.85 -3.79 1.97
CA THR A 253 -18.50 -4.34 1.74
C THR A 253 -18.46 -5.22 0.49
N ALA A 254 -19.42 -6.14 0.32
CA ALA A 254 -19.47 -7.03 -0.84
C ALA A 254 -19.61 -6.27 -2.17
N TRP A 255 -20.49 -5.27 -2.22
CA TRP A 255 -20.65 -4.44 -3.43
C TRP A 255 -19.41 -3.62 -3.74
N GLY A 256 -18.74 -3.07 -2.71
CA GLY A 256 -17.47 -2.37 -2.89
C GLY A 256 -16.38 -3.30 -3.46
N LEU A 257 -16.22 -4.50 -2.88
CA LEU A 257 -15.27 -5.51 -3.38
C LEU A 257 -15.56 -5.90 -4.84
N ILE A 258 -16.82 -6.15 -5.18
CA ILE A 258 -17.22 -6.49 -6.56
C ILE A 258 -16.85 -5.34 -7.51
N LEU A 259 -17.19 -4.10 -7.14
CA LEU A 259 -16.84 -2.94 -7.96
C LEU A 259 -15.31 -2.83 -8.15
N GLY A 260 -14.54 -2.98 -7.07
CA GLY A 260 -13.08 -2.89 -7.12
C GLY A 260 -12.44 -3.97 -8.00
N LEU A 261 -12.86 -5.23 -7.84
CA LEU A 261 -12.42 -6.34 -8.70
C LEU A 261 -12.79 -6.07 -10.17
N THR A 262 -14.02 -5.61 -10.43
CA THR A 262 -14.47 -5.28 -11.80
C THR A 262 -13.62 -4.18 -12.42
N LEU A 263 -13.28 -3.14 -11.66
CA LEU A 263 -12.40 -2.06 -12.13
C LEU A 263 -10.99 -2.57 -12.44
N GLY A 264 -10.43 -3.45 -11.59
CA GLY A 264 -9.13 -4.07 -11.84
C GLY A 264 -9.12 -4.87 -13.14
N PHE A 265 -10.06 -5.79 -13.33
CA PHE A 265 -10.17 -6.57 -14.57
C PHE A 265 -10.48 -5.70 -15.79
N ALA A 266 -11.32 -4.66 -15.66
CA ALA A 266 -11.62 -3.75 -16.76
C ALA A 266 -10.36 -3.01 -17.23
N THR A 267 -9.51 -2.55 -16.29
CA THR A 267 -8.24 -1.90 -16.61
C THR A 267 -7.31 -2.85 -17.38
N ASP A 268 -7.19 -4.09 -16.94
CA ASP A 268 -6.38 -5.11 -17.61
C ASP A 268 -6.90 -5.40 -19.03
N PHE A 269 -8.20 -5.63 -19.18
CA PHE A 269 -8.81 -5.88 -20.48
C PHE A 269 -8.66 -4.71 -21.46
N GLU A 270 -8.72 -3.45 -20.98
CA GLU A 270 -8.48 -2.28 -21.81
C GLU A 270 -7.02 -2.22 -22.29
N LEU A 271 -6.05 -2.56 -21.43
CA LEU A 271 -4.64 -2.58 -21.81
C LEU A 271 -4.35 -3.70 -22.82
N VAL A 272 -4.87 -4.91 -22.60
CA VAL A 272 -4.78 -6.02 -23.56
C VAL A 272 -5.41 -5.64 -24.89
N ALA A 273 -6.59 -5.00 -24.89
CA ALA A 273 -7.26 -4.54 -26.11
C ALA A 273 -6.47 -3.44 -26.84
N ALA A 274 -5.72 -2.63 -26.11
CA ALA A 274 -4.83 -1.61 -26.67
C ALA A 274 -3.51 -2.16 -27.21
N GLY A 275 -3.23 -3.46 -27.01
CA GLY A 275 -2.02 -4.15 -27.47
C GLY A 275 -0.78 -3.83 -26.61
N VAL A 276 -1.02 -3.54 -25.34
CA VAL A 276 0.04 -3.24 -24.35
C VAL A 276 0.32 -4.49 -23.52
#